data_561f1740acca44247990156cdeb0ecc0
#
_entry.id   561f1740acca44247990156cdeb0ecc0
#
_cell.length_a   1.000
_cell.length_b   1.000
_cell.length_c   1.000
_cell.angle_alpha   90.00
_cell.angle_beta   90.00
_cell.angle_gamma   90.00
#
_symmetry.space_group_name_H-M   'P 1'
#
loop_
_entity.id
_entity.type
_entity.pdbx_description
1 polymer ?
#
loop_
_entity_poly.entity_id
_entity_poly.type
_entity_poly.pdbx_seq_one_letter_code
_entity_poly.pdbx_strand_id
1 'polypeptide(L)'
;SKLIFTREESQTASTPRHEMEIHLRLGANKDGRIRGLDLYTLSNTGAYGEHGPTTVGLSGHKSIPLYSSAEAFRFTYDVVYTNHMSAGAYRGYGATQGLFAVESAVNELAAKLHMDPFKIREMNIVHEGDVMPAYYGAVNTSCTLDRCLAKVHEMINLSLIHISEPTRLALI
;
A
#
# COMPACT_ATOMS: atom_id res chain seq x y z
N SER A 1 -2.84 -3.61 -37.21
CA SER A 1 -1.47 -3.22 -36.89
C SER A 1 -1.03 -3.79 -35.56
N LYS A 2 0.23 -4.17 -35.43
CA LYS A 2 0.84 -4.68 -34.21
C LYS A 2 2.15 -3.94 -33.96
N LEU A 3 2.33 -3.41 -32.74
CA LEU A 3 3.57 -2.76 -32.30
C LEU A 3 4.06 -3.51 -31.07
N ILE A 4 5.32 -3.90 -31.07
CA ILE A 4 6.00 -4.57 -29.97
C ILE A 4 7.29 -3.83 -29.69
N PHE A 5 7.38 -3.26 -28.50
CA PHE A 5 8.63 -2.65 -28.04
C PHE A 5 9.61 -3.69 -27.51
N THR A 6 10.88 -3.50 -27.75
CA THR A 6 11.96 -4.14 -26.99
C THR A 6 11.93 -3.62 -25.55
N ARG A 7 12.71 -4.23 -24.66
CA ARG A 7 12.83 -3.75 -23.27
C ARG A 7 13.40 -2.32 -23.22
N GLU A 8 14.41 -2.03 -24.04
CA GLU A 8 15.04 -0.72 -24.12
C GLU A 8 14.06 0.34 -24.65
N GLU A 9 13.37 0.06 -25.76
CA GLU A 9 12.34 0.94 -26.31
C GLU A 9 11.20 1.17 -25.31
N SER A 10 10.78 0.15 -24.59
CA SER A 10 9.76 0.28 -23.56
C SER A 10 10.20 1.20 -22.42
N GLN A 11 11.47 1.19 -22.06
CA GLN A 11 12.04 2.05 -21.01
C GLN A 11 12.25 3.50 -21.46
N THR A 12 12.43 3.74 -22.75
CA THR A 12 12.75 5.08 -23.28
C THR A 12 11.58 5.76 -24.00
N ALA A 13 10.65 5.00 -24.54
CA ALA A 13 9.57 5.51 -25.41
C ALA A 13 8.15 5.25 -24.87
N SER A 14 8.00 4.58 -23.72
CA SER A 14 6.70 4.40 -23.09
C SER A 14 6.66 5.11 -21.73
N THR A 15 5.47 5.15 -21.10
CA THR A 15 5.28 5.80 -19.81
C THR A 15 5.32 4.76 -18.68
N PRO A 16 6.47 4.59 -18.00
CA PRO A 16 6.61 3.64 -16.90
C PRO A 16 5.87 4.10 -15.65
N ARG A 17 5.90 3.26 -14.62
CA ARG A 17 5.39 3.59 -13.29
C ARG A 17 6.16 4.75 -12.67
N HIS A 18 5.47 5.66 -12.01
CA HIS A 18 6.10 6.73 -11.23
C HIS A 18 7.02 6.15 -10.14
N GLU A 19 8.24 6.65 -10.09
CA GLU A 19 9.12 6.47 -8.94
C GLU A 19 8.55 7.25 -7.76
N MET A 20 8.51 6.61 -6.59
CA MET A 20 7.97 7.24 -5.37
C MET A 20 8.86 6.94 -4.18
N GLU A 21 9.12 7.98 -3.40
CA GLU A 21 9.64 7.86 -2.05
C GLU A 21 8.49 8.06 -1.08
N ILE A 22 8.27 7.07 -0.19
CA ILE A 22 7.12 7.06 0.71
C ILE A 22 7.60 7.00 2.16
N HIS A 23 7.22 8.01 2.92
CA HIS A 23 7.46 8.06 4.36
C HIS A 23 6.15 7.77 5.08
N LEU A 24 6.17 6.75 5.92
CA LEU A 24 5.01 6.34 6.68
C LEU A 24 5.31 6.30 8.18
N ARG A 25 4.44 6.90 8.97
CA ARG A 25 4.39 6.73 10.42
C ARG A 25 3.08 6.04 10.80
N LEU A 26 3.20 4.95 11.51
CA LEU A 26 2.07 4.15 11.97
C LEU A 26 2.07 4.12 13.49
N GLY A 27 0.96 4.54 14.09
CA GLY A 27 0.75 4.50 15.53
C GLY A 27 -0.28 3.44 15.91
N ALA A 28 0.01 2.62 16.90
CA ALA A 28 -0.89 1.61 17.39
C ALA A 28 -0.83 1.49 18.92
N ASN A 29 -1.88 0.96 19.51
CA ASN A 29 -1.90 0.52 20.89
C ASN A 29 -1.08 -0.77 21.06
N LYS A 30 -0.74 -1.10 22.30
CA LYS A 30 -0.02 -2.35 22.62
C LYS A 30 -0.82 -3.62 22.29
N ASP A 31 -2.13 -3.50 22.15
CA ASP A 31 -3.03 -4.59 21.73
C ASP A 31 -3.05 -4.82 20.21
N GLY A 32 -2.32 -4.01 19.44
CA GLY A 32 -2.22 -4.09 17.98
C GLY A 32 -3.26 -3.25 17.22
N ARG A 33 -4.14 -2.52 17.89
CA ARG A 33 -5.08 -1.63 17.20
C ARG A 33 -4.40 -0.40 16.67
N ILE A 34 -4.47 -0.19 15.35
CA ILE A 34 -3.93 0.98 14.66
C ILE A 34 -4.78 2.19 15.00
N ARG A 35 -4.14 3.25 15.51
CA ARG A 35 -4.79 4.48 15.97
C ARG A 35 -4.49 5.66 15.09
N GLY A 36 -3.37 5.66 14.42
CA GLY A 36 -2.96 6.77 13.57
C GLY A 36 -2.09 6.33 12.41
N LEU A 37 -2.22 7.05 11.30
CA LEU A 37 -1.47 6.83 10.08
C LEU A 37 -1.13 8.18 9.45
N ASP A 38 0.16 8.40 9.22
CA ASP A 38 0.67 9.60 8.57
C ASP A 38 1.55 9.18 7.40
N LEU A 39 1.08 9.47 6.19
CA LEU A 39 1.72 9.08 4.95
C LEU A 39 2.10 10.31 4.14
N TYR A 40 3.37 10.40 3.79
CA TYR A 40 3.89 11.38 2.82
C TYR A 40 4.46 10.64 1.61
N THR A 41 4.13 11.13 0.42
CA THR A 41 4.64 10.57 -0.83
C THR A 41 5.30 11.66 -1.68
N LEU A 42 6.57 11.50 -2.01
CA LEU A 42 7.25 12.26 -3.05
C LEU A 42 7.23 11.43 -4.33
N SER A 43 6.70 12.01 -5.42
CA SER A 43 6.55 11.33 -6.70
C SER A 43 7.33 12.04 -7.79
N ASN A 44 8.15 11.28 -8.52
CA ASN A 44 8.84 11.75 -9.71
C ASN A 44 7.97 11.52 -10.95
N THR A 45 7.55 12.61 -11.59
CA THR A 45 6.75 12.53 -12.83
C THR A 45 7.58 12.54 -14.10
N GLY A 46 8.89 12.71 -14.01
CA GLY A 46 9.77 12.85 -15.16
C GLY A 46 9.65 14.23 -15.83
N ALA A 47 9.93 14.29 -17.12
CA ALA A 47 9.98 15.56 -17.87
C ALA A 47 8.61 16.18 -18.14
N TYR A 48 7.54 15.39 -18.13
CA TYR A 48 6.17 15.82 -18.40
C TYR A 48 5.26 15.41 -17.25
N GLY A 49 4.33 16.27 -16.85
CA GLY A 49 3.46 16.05 -15.69
C GLY A 49 2.31 15.06 -15.90
N GLU A 50 2.43 14.13 -16.83
CA GLU A 50 1.38 13.19 -17.22
C GLU A 50 0.91 12.34 -16.03
N HIS A 51 -0.38 12.44 -15.68
CA HIS A 51 -1.02 11.73 -14.57
C HIS A 51 -0.34 11.88 -13.20
N GLY A 52 0.65 12.77 -13.04
CA GLY A 52 1.43 12.92 -11.81
C GLY A 52 0.57 13.10 -10.56
N PRO A 53 -0.26 14.16 -10.46
CA PRO A 53 -1.10 14.40 -9.28
C PRO A 53 -2.10 13.27 -8.99
N THR A 54 -2.73 12.71 -10.03
CA THR A 54 -3.67 11.59 -9.88
C THR A 54 -2.96 10.34 -9.39
N THR A 55 -1.79 10.05 -9.95
CA THR A 55 -1.02 8.85 -9.58
C THR A 55 -0.56 8.93 -8.14
N VAL A 56 0.04 10.06 -7.72
CA VAL A 56 0.49 10.20 -6.34
C VAL A 56 -0.68 10.22 -5.36
N GLY A 57 -1.79 10.88 -5.70
CA GLY A 57 -2.99 10.92 -4.87
C GLY A 57 -3.52 9.52 -4.53
N LEU A 58 -3.47 8.60 -5.50
CA LEU A 58 -3.92 7.22 -5.28
C LEU A 58 -2.98 6.42 -4.36
N SER A 59 -1.74 6.84 -4.15
CA SER A 59 -0.86 6.17 -3.18
C SER A 59 -1.42 6.22 -1.75
N GLY A 60 -2.05 7.34 -1.37
CA GLY A 60 -2.73 7.46 -0.08
C GLY A 60 -4.21 7.05 -0.12
N HIS A 61 -4.98 7.58 -1.08
CA HIS A 61 -6.42 7.35 -1.13
C HIS A 61 -6.84 5.89 -1.28
N LYS A 62 -5.97 5.02 -1.76
CA LYS A 62 -6.26 3.58 -1.92
C LYS A 62 -5.58 2.69 -0.89
N SER A 63 -4.59 3.20 -0.15
CA SER A 63 -3.89 2.41 0.88
C SER A 63 -4.40 2.68 2.30
N ILE A 64 -4.62 3.94 2.65
CA ILE A 64 -5.06 4.33 4.00
C ILE A 64 -6.43 3.74 4.37
N PRO A 65 -7.46 3.77 3.50
CA PRO A 65 -8.79 3.27 3.86
C PRO A 65 -8.87 1.77 4.14
N LEU A 66 -7.82 1.02 3.80
CA LEU A 66 -7.76 -0.41 4.10
C LEU A 66 -7.83 -0.69 5.60
N TYR A 67 -7.32 0.23 6.42
CA TYR A 67 -7.29 0.13 7.88
C TYR A 67 -8.25 1.15 8.51
N SER A 68 -9.54 0.81 8.54
CA SER A 68 -10.62 1.70 9.00
C SER A 68 -10.60 2.00 10.50
N SER A 69 -9.86 1.22 11.30
CA SER A 69 -9.74 1.43 12.74
C SER A 69 -8.94 2.69 13.14
N ALA A 70 -8.20 3.29 12.21
CA ALA A 70 -7.42 4.49 12.49
C ALA A 70 -8.31 5.70 12.77
N GLU A 71 -8.09 6.35 13.91
CA GLU A 71 -8.85 7.55 14.34
C GLU A 71 -8.24 8.85 13.82
N ALA A 72 -6.94 8.84 13.59
CA ALA A 72 -6.19 9.97 13.04
C ALA A 72 -5.40 9.54 11.82
N PHE A 73 -5.57 10.28 10.74
CA PHE A 73 -4.80 10.03 9.53
C PHE A 73 -4.46 11.34 8.83
N ARG A 74 -3.30 11.35 8.21
CA ARG A 74 -2.85 12.43 7.35
C ARG A 74 -2.23 11.82 6.10
N PHE A 75 -2.55 12.44 4.95
CA PHE A 75 -1.89 12.14 3.69
C PHE A 75 -1.46 13.45 3.04
N THR A 76 -0.18 13.57 2.75
CA THR A 76 0.41 14.69 2.01
C THR A 76 1.34 14.16 0.92
N TYR A 77 1.51 14.94 -0.13
CA TYR A 77 2.36 14.53 -1.23
C TYR A 77 2.93 15.73 -1.99
N ASP A 78 4.04 15.48 -2.65
CA ASP A 78 4.62 16.37 -3.64
C ASP A 78 4.88 15.61 -4.95
N VAL A 79 4.76 16.32 -6.07
CA VAL A 79 5.07 15.83 -7.40
C VAL A 79 6.15 16.71 -8.00
N VAL A 80 7.25 16.11 -8.41
CA VAL A 80 8.39 16.84 -8.94
C VAL A 80 8.67 16.47 -10.39
N TYR A 81 9.05 17.47 -11.16
CA TYR A 81 9.60 17.29 -12.51
C TYR A 81 11.09 16.96 -12.42
N THR A 82 11.54 16.08 -13.30
CA THR A 82 12.95 15.73 -13.45
C THR A 82 13.28 15.56 -14.93
N ASN A 83 14.57 15.40 -15.24
CA ASN A 83 15.03 15.09 -16.59
C ASN A 83 14.89 13.60 -16.96
N HIS A 84 14.21 12.82 -16.15
CA HIS A 84 13.90 11.42 -16.45
C HIS A 84 12.80 11.32 -17.50
N MET A 85 12.63 10.14 -18.07
CA MET A 85 11.52 9.87 -18.97
C MET A 85 10.19 10.15 -18.26
N SER A 86 9.17 10.53 -19.04
CA SER A 86 7.84 10.78 -18.48
C SER A 86 7.25 9.51 -17.90
N ALA A 87 6.93 9.55 -16.62
CA ALA A 87 6.10 8.52 -16.01
C ALA A 87 4.63 8.75 -16.35
N GLY A 88 3.83 7.71 -16.36
CA GLY A 88 2.42 7.81 -16.74
C GLY A 88 1.50 6.85 -16.02
N ALA A 89 0.34 6.66 -16.61
CA ALA A 89 -0.69 5.78 -16.09
C ALA A 89 -0.30 4.30 -16.26
N TYR A 90 0.40 3.76 -15.30
CA TYR A 90 0.71 2.34 -15.26
C TYR A 90 -0.26 1.59 -14.33
N ARG A 91 -0.56 0.32 -14.62
CA ARG A 91 -1.57 -0.50 -13.93
C ARG A 91 -1.55 -0.34 -12.40
N GLY A 92 -2.67 0.13 -11.84
CA GLY A 92 -2.84 0.44 -10.42
C GLY A 92 -2.40 1.85 -10.02
N TYR A 93 -1.85 2.66 -10.95
CA TYR A 93 -1.33 4.01 -10.66
C TYR A 93 -0.38 3.99 -9.45
N GLY A 94 -0.59 4.88 -8.47
CA GLY A 94 0.16 4.92 -7.22
C GLY A 94 -0.33 3.98 -6.13
N ALA A 95 -1.49 3.32 -6.31
CA ALA A 95 -2.04 2.43 -5.30
C ALA A 95 -1.10 1.27 -4.95
N THR A 96 -0.41 0.73 -5.94
CA THR A 96 0.54 -0.39 -5.72
C THR A 96 1.71 0.02 -4.85
N GLN A 97 2.27 1.22 -5.04
CA GLN A 97 3.36 1.75 -4.21
C GLN A 97 2.85 2.06 -2.79
N GLY A 98 1.70 2.73 -2.68
CA GLY A 98 1.09 3.06 -1.40
C GLY A 98 0.75 1.82 -0.56
N LEU A 99 0.13 0.83 -1.18
CA LEU A 99 -0.18 -0.45 -0.52
C LEU A 99 1.10 -1.18 -0.09
N PHE A 100 2.13 -1.22 -0.93
CA PHE A 100 3.40 -1.83 -0.56
C PHE A 100 3.99 -1.17 0.71
N ALA A 101 3.99 0.17 0.77
CA ALA A 101 4.51 0.90 1.92
C ALA A 101 3.68 0.64 3.19
N VAL A 102 2.34 0.72 3.09
CA VAL A 102 1.45 0.50 4.24
C VAL A 102 1.56 -0.93 4.75
N GLU A 103 1.53 -1.92 3.86
CA GLU A 103 1.62 -3.33 4.23
C GLU A 103 2.99 -3.70 4.83
N SER A 104 4.09 -3.09 4.33
CA SER A 104 5.42 -3.24 4.92
C SER A 104 5.46 -2.68 6.34
N ALA A 105 4.90 -1.49 6.56
CA ALA A 105 4.84 -0.89 7.89
C ALA A 105 3.97 -1.70 8.87
N VAL A 106 2.88 -2.30 8.40
CA VAL A 106 2.06 -3.20 9.23
C VAL A 106 2.84 -4.46 9.62
N ASN A 107 3.65 -5.01 8.72
CA ASN A 107 4.55 -6.12 9.06
C ASN A 107 5.59 -5.72 10.12
N GLU A 108 6.21 -4.55 9.96
CA GLU A 108 7.16 -4.04 10.96
C GLU A 108 6.48 -3.79 12.32
N LEU A 109 5.26 -3.25 12.32
CA LEU A 109 4.47 -3.06 13.52
C LEU A 109 4.19 -4.38 14.22
N ALA A 110 3.75 -5.40 13.46
CA ALA A 110 3.51 -6.74 13.98
C ALA A 110 4.78 -7.32 14.63
N ALA A 111 5.93 -7.19 13.97
CA ALA A 111 7.21 -7.65 14.51
C ALA A 111 7.58 -6.92 15.81
N LYS A 112 7.41 -5.59 15.87
CA LYS A 112 7.69 -4.78 17.08
C LYS A 112 6.77 -5.12 18.25
N LEU A 113 5.53 -5.51 17.96
CA LEU A 113 4.55 -5.92 18.98
C LEU A 113 4.62 -7.41 19.32
N HIS A 114 5.49 -8.18 18.63
CA HIS A 114 5.55 -9.63 18.74
C HIS A 114 4.19 -10.30 18.45
N MET A 115 3.47 -9.77 17.46
CA MET A 115 2.16 -10.26 17.04
C MET A 115 2.25 -10.95 15.68
N ASP A 116 1.34 -11.88 15.44
CA ASP A 116 1.17 -12.48 14.13
C ASP A 116 0.73 -11.39 13.12
N PRO A 117 1.43 -11.24 11.97
CA PRO A 117 1.05 -10.30 10.92
C PRO A 117 -0.36 -10.52 10.36
N PHE A 118 -0.86 -11.74 10.39
CA PHE A 118 -2.23 -12.04 9.99
C PHE A 118 -3.22 -11.48 11.01
N LYS A 119 -3.00 -11.75 12.29
CA LYS A 119 -3.87 -11.29 13.38
C LYS A 119 -3.98 -9.77 13.44
N ILE A 120 -2.88 -9.04 13.24
CA ILE A 120 -2.92 -7.58 13.26
C ILE A 120 -3.75 -7.02 12.09
N ARG A 121 -3.74 -7.68 10.92
CA ARG A 121 -4.61 -7.34 9.80
C ARG A 121 -6.07 -7.62 10.10
N GLU A 122 -6.37 -8.82 10.55
CA GLU A 122 -7.74 -9.23 10.90
C GLU A 122 -8.42 -8.25 11.86
N MET A 123 -7.65 -7.70 12.81
CA MET A 123 -8.16 -6.74 13.81
C MET A 123 -8.41 -5.33 13.27
N ASN A 124 -7.80 -4.96 12.15
CA ASN A 124 -7.74 -3.57 11.71
C ASN A 124 -8.30 -3.31 10.32
N ILE A 125 -8.49 -4.34 9.49
CA ILE A 125 -9.02 -4.15 8.13
C ILE A 125 -10.45 -3.64 8.14
N VAL A 126 -10.79 -2.94 7.05
CA VAL A 126 -12.15 -2.47 6.80
C VAL A 126 -13.11 -3.62 6.56
N HIS A 127 -14.32 -3.50 7.08
CA HIS A 127 -15.42 -4.44 6.89
C HIS A 127 -16.58 -3.79 6.14
N GLU A 128 -17.52 -4.62 5.70
CA GLU A 128 -18.79 -4.13 5.16
C GLU A 128 -19.58 -3.37 6.24
N GLY A 129 -20.09 -2.21 5.87
CA GLY A 129 -20.78 -1.30 6.78
C GLY A 129 -19.89 -0.29 7.50
N ASP A 130 -18.56 -0.45 7.47
CA ASP A 130 -17.65 0.51 8.08
C ASP A 130 -17.70 1.86 7.35
N VAL A 131 -17.63 2.93 8.13
CA VAL A 131 -17.36 4.27 7.61
C VAL A 131 -15.87 4.41 7.42
N MET A 132 -15.47 4.85 6.24
CA MET A 132 -14.05 5.07 5.88
C MET A 132 -13.73 6.56 5.92
N PRO A 133 -13.30 7.13 7.07
CA PRO A 133 -13.05 8.57 7.19
C PRO A 133 -11.97 9.07 6.21
N ALA A 134 -10.93 8.27 5.98
CA ALA A 134 -9.87 8.57 5.02
C ALA A 134 -10.33 8.47 3.55
N TYR A 135 -11.55 8.04 3.29
CA TYR A 135 -12.14 8.00 1.96
C TYR A 135 -13.46 8.78 1.93
N TYR A 136 -13.38 10.08 2.24
CA TYR A 136 -14.50 11.03 2.24
C TYR A 136 -15.67 10.65 3.16
N GLY A 137 -15.48 9.81 4.16
CA GLY A 137 -16.55 9.33 5.03
C GLY A 137 -17.54 8.39 4.33
N ALA A 138 -17.17 7.81 3.21
CA ALA A 138 -18.01 6.86 2.50
C ALA A 138 -18.21 5.58 3.33
N VAL A 139 -19.43 5.04 3.26
CA VAL A 139 -19.73 3.72 3.84
C VAL A 139 -19.24 2.64 2.89
N ASN A 140 -18.55 1.64 3.41
CA ASN A 140 -18.12 0.48 2.64
C ASN A 140 -19.31 -0.48 2.44
N THR A 141 -19.94 -0.39 1.30
CA THR A 141 -21.19 -1.12 0.99
C THR A 141 -20.97 -2.56 0.55
N SER A 142 -19.74 -2.95 0.24
CA SER A 142 -19.39 -4.31 -0.18
C SER A 142 -17.94 -4.60 0.16
N CYS A 143 -17.71 -5.54 1.07
CA CYS A 143 -16.38 -5.96 1.47
C CYS A 143 -16.37 -7.43 1.88
N THR A 144 -15.39 -8.16 1.37
CA THR A 144 -15.17 -9.58 1.69
C THR A 144 -13.71 -9.85 2.06
N LEU A 145 -12.97 -8.82 2.48
CA LEU A 145 -11.55 -8.94 2.83
C LEU A 145 -11.33 -9.91 3.99
N ASP A 146 -12.22 -9.90 4.98
CA ASP A 146 -12.23 -10.83 6.10
C ASP A 146 -12.32 -12.29 5.64
N ARG A 147 -13.23 -12.57 4.71
CA ARG A 147 -13.38 -13.92 4.10
C ARG A 147 -12.17 -14.29 3.25
N CYS A 148 -11.60 -13.33 2.52
CA CYS A 148 -10.38 -13.56 1.75
C CYS A 148 -9.21 -13.89 2.66
N LEU A 149 -9.03 -13.16 3.76
CA LEU A 149 -8.01 -13.44 4.76
C LEU A 149 -8.18 -14.83 5.38
N ALA A 150 -9.40 -15.17 5.82
CA ALA A 150 -9.68 -16.49 6.38
C ALA A 150 -9.38 -17.61 5.38
N LYS A 151 -9.75 -17.42 4.09
CA LYS A 151 -9.48 -18.39 3.05
C LYS A 151 -7.99 -18.55 2.74
N VAL A 152 -7.26 -17.45 2.69
CA VAL A 152 -5.80 -17.49 2.52
C VAL A 152 -5.14 -18.21 3.70
N HIS A 153 -5.56 -17.92 4.92
CA HIS A 153 -5.07 -18.60 6.11
C HIS A 153 -5.28 -20.11 6.06
N GLU A 154 -6.47 -20.54 5.65
CA GLU A 154 -6.79 -21.96 5.44
C GLU A 154 -5.90 -22.61 4.38
N MET A 155 -5.75 -21.93 3.22
CA MET A 155 -5.02 -22.49 2.07
C MET A 155 -3.52 -22.60 2.29
N ILE A 156 -2.91 -21.64 2.99
CA ILE A 156 -1.46 -21.59 3.18
C ILE A 156 -1.04 -22.34 4.44
N ASN A 157 -1.97 -22.61 5.33
CA ASN A 157 -1.69 -23.20 6.66
C ASN A 157 -0.53 -22.45 7.36
N LEU A 158 -0.71 -21.16 7.56
CA LEU A 158 0.33 -20.21 8.00
C LEU A 158 1.11 -20.66 9.24
N SER A 159 0.50 -21.51 10.09
CA SER A 159 1.19 -22.11 11.24
C SER A 159 2.37 -22.97 10.86
N LEU A 160 2.37 -23.58 9.66
CA LEU A 160 3.47 -24.39 9.15
C LEU A 160 4.58 -23.56 8.52
N ILE A 161 4.25 -22.40 7.94
CA ILE A 161 5.26 -21.51 7.34
C ILE A 161 6.15 -20.91 8.44
N HIS A 162 5.59 -20.54 9.56
CA HIS A 162 6.35 -20.03 10.72
C HIS A 162 7.28 -21.11 11.34
N ILE A 163 6.96 -22.38 11.17
CA ILE A 163 7.79 -23.49 11.66
C ILE A 163 8.92 -23.81 10.68
N SER A 164 8.72 -23.64 9.37
CA SER A 164 9.69 -24.04 8.35
C SER A 164 10.70 -22.96 7.95
N GLU A 165 10.46 -21.68 8.23
CA GLU A 165 11.34 -20.57 7.80
C GLU A 165 11.68 -19.52 8.89
N PRO A 166 12.01 -19.89 10.14
CA PRO A 166 12.43 -18.86 11.10
C PRO A 166 13.81 -18.26 10.80
N THR A 167 14.56 -18.87 9.88
CA THR A 167 15.99 -18.52 9.68
C THR A 167 16.26 -17.62 8.48
N ARG A 168 15.34 -17.49 7.51
CA ARG A 168 15.58 -16.69 6.31
C ARG A 168 15.24 -15.21 6.45
N LEU A 169 14.36 -14.84 7.36
CA LEU A 169 14.03 -13.44 7.64
C LEU A 169 15.02 -12.72 8.57
N ALA A 170 15.96 -13.45 9.16
CA ALA A 170 17.01 -12.89 10.02
C ALA A 170 18.29 -12.53 9.26
N LEU A 171 18.34 -12.69 7.94
CA LEU A 171 19.55 -12.51 7.10
C LEU A 171 19.37 -11.48 5.96
N ILE A 172 18.38 -10.57 6.06
CA ILE A 172 18.27 -9.42 5.15
C ILE A 172 18.39 -8.13 5.94
#